data_d631a1eddbe5bf52d267d4ebfc9ba9ec
#
_entry.id   d631a1eddbe5bf52d267d4ebfc9ba9ec
#
_cell.length_a   1.000
_cell.length_b   1.000
_cell.length_c   1.000
_cell.angle_alpha   90.00
_cell.angle_beta   90.00
_cell.angle_gamma   90.00
#
_symmetry.space_group_name_H-M   'P 1'
#
loop_
_entity.id
_entity.type
_entity.pdbx_description
1 polymer ?
#
loop_
_entity_poly.entity_id
_entity_poly.type
_entity_poly.pdbx_seq_one_letter_code
_entity_poly.pdbx_strand_id
1 'polypeptide(L)'
;MAVVEQFAVGPMANFAYLLGCEETRIAALVDPCFEPEKLVARAEALGFRIEWVLNTHGHHDHVNGNDCAVELTGAKVAAHRKAEFTVHRYLKHGETLRVGEITVGVLHTPGHARDAICLQADRHIFTGDTLFVGECGRTDLPGSDPRQMHRSLFEVLAEVPDSAVVWPGHDYGPRPSSTMGAERRENYVLAPRSLEEFVVFMAEP
;
A
#
# COMPACT_ATOMS: atom_id res chain seq x y z
N MET A 1 12.01 1.12 16.42
CA MET A 1 11.65 2.01 15.28
C MET A 1 11.32 1.17 14.03
N ALA A 2 10.50 1.72 13.12
CA ALA A 2 10.23 1.08 11.85
C ALA A 2 11.39 1.30 10.86
N VAL A 3 11.86 0.22 10.24
CA VAL A 3 12.78 0.20 9.11
C VAL A 3 11.96 -0.07 7.86
N VAL A 4 12.06 0.76 6.83
CA VAL A 4 11.38 0.57 5.55
C VAL A 4 12.43 0.50 4.45
N GLU A 5 12.39 -0.56 3.63
CA GLU A 5 13.14 -0.66 2.38
C GLU A 5 12.18 -0.82 1.22
N GLN A 6 12.43 -0.08 0.15
CA GLN A 6 11.64 -0.10 -1.08
C GLN A 6 12.39 -0.85 -2.18
N PHE A 7 11.68 -1.67 -2.93
CA PHE A 7 12.20 -2.46 -4.04
C PHE A 7 11.39 -2.16 -5.31
N ALA A 8 12.08 -1.75 -6.34
CA ALA A 8 11.48 -1.76 -7.68
C ALA A 8 11.48 -3.20 -8.20
N VAL A 9 10.32 -3.71 -8.58
CA VAL A 9 10.10 -5.10 -9.00
C VAL A 9 9.17 -5.19 -10.20
N GLY A 10 9.32 -6.27 -10.97
CA GLY A 10 8.44 -6.59 -12.08
C GLY A 10 8.46 -5.60 -13.25
N PRO A 11 7.68 -5.89 -14.30
CA PRO A 11 7.68 -5.12 -15.55
C PRO A 11 6.72 -3.91 -15.54
N MET A 12 5.89 -3.74 -14.51
CA MET A 12 4.87 -2.70 -14.45
C MET A 12 5.26 -1.54 -13.53
N ALA A 13 6.57 -1.38 -13.25
CA ALA A 13 7.11 -0.38 -12.34
C ALA A 13 6.54 -0.51 -10.91
N ASN A 14 6.26 -1.72 -10.45
CA ASN A 14 5.76 -1.96 -9.09
C ASN A 14 6.81 -1.66 -8.03
N PHE A 15 6.33 -1.22 -6.88
CA PHE A 15 7.08 -1.20 -5.66
C PHE A 15 6.58 -2.25 -4.68
N ALA A 16 7.52 -3.00 -4.11
CA ALA A 16 7.31 -3.87 -2.97
C ALA A 16 8.15 -3.37 -1.79
N TYR A 17 7.77 -3.74 -0.56
CA TYR A 17 8.42 -3.18 0.61
C TYR A 17 8.74 -4.23 1.67
N LEU A 18 9.84 -3.99 2.40
CA LEU A 18 10.13 -4.61 3.68
C LEU A 18 9.82 -3.58 4.79
N LEU A 19 8.92 -3.94 5.71
CA LEU A 19 8.64 -3.20 6.94
C LEU A 19 9.19 -3.99 8.13
N GLY A 20 10.28 -3.58 8.71
CA GLY A 20 10.97 -4.26 9.80
C GLY A 20 10.87 -3.53 11.14
N CYS A 21 10.64 -4.27 12.22
CA CYS A 21 10.78 -3.78 13.58
C CYS A 21 12.23 -3.97 14.05
N GLU A 22 12.96 -2.89 14.20
CA GLU A 22 14.37 -2.91 14.59
C GLU A 22 14.60 -3.61 15.94
N GLU A 23 13.69 -3.45 16.88
CA GLU A 23 13.80 -3.97 18.26
C GLU A 23 13.60 -5.49 18.34
N THR A 24 12.59 -6.01 17.63
CA THR A 24 12.21 -7.43 17.72
C THR A 24 12.77 -8.26 16.58
N ARG A 25 13.33 -7.64 15.55
CA ARG A 25 13.73 -8.28 14.29
C ARG A 25 12.60 -9.03 13.58
N ILE A 26 11.35 -8.62 13.84
CA ILE A 26 10.17 -9.09 13.13
C ILE A 26 9.88 -8.15 11.98
N ALA A 27 9.48 -8.70 10.82
CA ALA A 27 9.16 -7.92 9.64
C ALA A 27 7.86 -8.38 8.96
N ALA A 28 7.38 -7.51 8.08
CA ALA A 28 6.36 -7.80 7.08
C ALA A 28 6.87 -7.44 5.68
N LEU A 29 6.42 -8.17 4.67
CA LEU A 29 6.51 -7.76 3.28
C LEU A 29 5.20 -7.07 2.90
N VAL A 30 5.28 -5.95 2.18
CA VAL A 30 4.10 -5.27 1.62
C VAL A 30 4.14 -5.44 0.11
N ASP A 31 3.07 -6.01 -0.44
CA ASP A 31 2.89 -6.33 -1.86
C ASP A 31 4.12 -7.03 -2.49
N PRO A 32 4.54 -8.23 -1.99
CA PRO A 32 5.76 -8.91 -2.45
C PRO A 32 5.54 -9.57 -3.82
N CYS A 33 5.27 -8.76 -4.82
CA CYS A 33 5.00 -9.22 -6.18
C CYS A 33 6.28 -9.51 -6.97
N PHE A 34 6.16 -10.30 -8.01
CA PHE A 34 7.17 -10.68 -9.03
C PHE A 34 8.49 -11.29 -8.49
N GLU A 35 9.17 -10.64 -7.55
CA GLU A 35 10.49 -11.04 -7.06
C GLU A 35 10.54 -11.19 -5.52
N PRO A 36 9.63 -11.97 -4.89
CA PRO A 36 9.58 -12.09 -3.42
C PRO A 36 10.88 -12.64 -2.81
N GLU A 37 11.61 -13.48 -3.55
CA GLU A 37 12.90 -14.05 -3.12
C GLU A 37 13.93 -12.94 -2.81
N LYS A 38 13.92 -11.88 -3.60
CA LYS A 38 14.80 -10.72 -3.42
C LYS A 38 14.51 -9.98 -2.10
N LEU A 39 13.23 -9.81 -1.76
CA LEU A 39 12.83 -9.19 -0.51
C LEU A 39 13.15 -10.09 0.68
N VAL A 40 12.90 -11.41 0.56
CA VAL A 40 13.20 -12.40 1.60
C VAL A 40 14.70 -12.45 1.87
N ALA A 41 15.54 -12.58 0.84
CA ALA A 41 16.99 -12.57 0.98
C ALA A 41 17.52 -11.29 1.65
N ARG A 42 16.91 -10.15 1.32
CA ARG A 42 17.28 -8.87 1.96
C ARG A 42 16.86 -8.82 3.43
N ALA A 43 15.67 -9.30 3.77
CA ALA A 43 15.22 -9.40 5.16
C ALA A 43 16.17 -10.28 5.99
N GLU A 44 16.56 -11.44 5.46
CA GLU A 44 17.52 -12.37 6.08
C GLU A 44 18.89 -11.70 6.29
N ALA A 45 19.42 -11.02 5.27
CA ALA A 45 20.69 -10.31 5.36
C ALA A 45 20.70 -9.21 6.43
N LEU A 46 19.52 -8.63 6.72
CA LEU A 46 19.32 -7.64 7.79
C LEU A 46 18.98 -8.29 9.15
N GLY A 47 18.85 -9.61 9.20
CA GLY A 47 18.52 -10.37 10.41
C GLY A 47 17.05 -10.25 10.82
N PHE A 48 16.14 -9.95 9.87
CA PHE A 48 14.69 -9.94 10.10
C PHE A 48 14.07 -11.30 9.86
N ARG A 49 13.09 -11.66 10.68
CA ARG A 49 12.17 -12.78 10.46
C ARG A 49 10.83 -12.26 9.96
N ILE A 50 10.42 -12.68 8.79
CA ILE A 50 9.17 -12.26 8.19
C ILE A 50 8.02 -13.06 8.81
N GLU A 51 7.02 -12.37 9.37
CA GLU A 51 5.81 -12.97 9.95
C GLU A 51 4.56 -12.69 9.12
N TRP A 52 4.58 -11.63 8.34
CA TRP A 52 3.42 -11.19 7.58
C TRP A 52 3.77 -10.86 6.14
N VAL A 53 2.83 -11.19 5.26
CA VAL A 53 2.66 -10.59 3.93
C VAL A 53 1.42 -9.70 4.03
N LEU A 54 1.56 -8.42 3.76
CA LEU A 54 0.49 -7.43 3.82
C LEU A 54 0.18 -6.98 2.41
N ASN A 55 -1.07 -7.15 1.94
CA ASN A 55 -1.45 -6.66 0.62
C ASN A 55 -2.32 -5.42 0.72
N THR A 56 -1.97 -4.42 -0.08
CA THR A 56 -2.75 -3.19 -0.20
C THR A 56 -4.06 -3.42 -0.95
N HIS A 57 -4.06 -4.29 -1.96
CA HIS A 57 -5.26 -4.72 -2.71
C HIS A 57 -4.99 -6.00 -3.51
N GLY A 58 -6.01 -6.54 -4.17
CA GLY A 58 -5.99 -7.86 -4.80
C GLY A 58 -5.66 -7.89 -6.29
N HIS A 59 -5.15 -6.84 -6.92
CA HIS A 59 -4.71 -6.93 -8.31
C HIS A 59 -3.52 -7.86 -8.43
N HIS A 60 -3.47 -8.61 -9.55
CA HIS A 60 -2.51 -9.69 -9.76
C HIS A 60 -1.06 -9.25 -9.57
N ASP A 61 -0.72 -8.07 -10.03
CA ASP A 61 0.61 -7.49 -9.94
C ASP A 61 1.02 -7.02 -8.54
N HIS A 62 0.14 -7.14 -7.52
CA HIS A 62 0.45 -6.93 -6.11
C HIS A 62 0.46 -8.22 -5.29
N VAL A 63 -0.22 -9.27 -5.77
CA VAL A 63 -0.41 -10.52 -5.01
C VAL A 63 0.28 -11.74 -5.61
N ASN A 64 0.81 -11.65 -6.83
CA ASN A 64 1.36 -12.80 -7.57
C ASN A 64 2.59 -13.45 -6.91
N GLY A 65 3.26 -12.78 -5.98
CA GLY A 65 4.37 -13.32 -5.20
C GLY A 65 3.98 -13.83 -3.81
N ASN A 66 2.71 -13.74 -3.41
CA ASN A 66 2.27 -14.12 -2.07
C ASN A 66 2.60 -15.58 -1.72
N ASP A 67 2.24 -16.50 -2.61
CA ASP A 67 2.43 -17.95 -2.36
C ASP A 67 3.93 -18.27 -2.21
N CYS A 68 4.77 -17.72 -3.06
CA CYS A 68 6.22 -17.88 -2.97
C CYS A 68 6.77 -17.26 -1.66
N ALA A 69 6.33 -16.05 -1.29
CA ALA A 69 6.73 -15.44 -0.02
C ALA A 69 6.31 -16.29 1.19
N VAL A 70 5.11 -16.87 1.17
CA VAL A 70 4.61 -17.77 2.21
C VAL A 70 5.42 -19.06 2.26
N GLU A 71 5.72 -19.67 1.11
CA GLU A 71 6.53 -20.90 1.02
C GLU A 71 7.93 -20.70 1.60
N LEU A 72 8.58 -19.59 1.27
CA LEU A 72 9.94 -19.28 1.72
C LEU A 72 10.02 -18.94 3.21
N THR A 73 8.99 -18.35 3.79
CA THR A 73 9.08 -17.73 5.13
C THR A 73 8.15 -18.32 6.17
N GLY A 74 7.11 -19.02 5.77
CA GLY A 74 6.00 -19.42 6.64
C GLY A 74 5.13 -18.26 7.11
N ALA A 75 5.26 -17.07 6.51
CA ALA A 75 4.50 -15.88 6.86
C ALA A 75 3.01 -16.06 6.60
N LYS A 76 2.19 -15.27 7.30
CA LYS A 76 0.74 -15.23 7.11
C LYS A 76 0.35 -14.05 6.24
N VAL A 77 -0.57 -14.27 5.30
CA VAL A 77 -1.12 -13.19 4.46
C VAL A 77 -2.22 -12.45 5.20
N ALA A 78 -2.15 -11.12 5.22
CA ALA A 78 -3.20 -10.25 5.72
C ALA A 78 -3.60 -9.22 4.66
N ALA A 79 -4.89 -9.07 4.44
CA ALA A 79 -5.47 -8.15 3.47
C ALA A 79 -6.87 -7.72 3.90
N HIS A 80 -7.47 -6.77 3.19
CA HIS A 80 -8.83 -6.35 3.47
C HIS A 80 -9.83 -7.51 3.33
N ARG A 81 -10.89 -7.49 4.15
CA ARG A 81 -11.93 -8.54 4.16
C ARG A 81 -12.69 -8.77 2.84
N LYS A 82 -12.52 -7.87 1.87
CA LYS A 82 -13.09 -8.01 0.51
C LYS A 82 -12.10 -8.60 -0.50
N ALA A 83 -10.89 -8.97 -0.06
CA ALA A 83 -9.91 -9.62 -0.92
C ALA A 83 -10.44 -10.97 -1.42
N GLU A 84 -10.20 -11.24 -2.71
CA GLU A 84 -10.69 -12.44 -3.41
C GLU A 84 -9.56 -13.45 -3.69
N PHE A 85 -8.51 -13.44 -2.86
CA PHE A 85 -7.38 -14.39 -2.89
C PHE A 85 -7.20 -15.01 -1.51
N THR A 86 -6.23 -15.92 -1.34
CA THR A 86 -5.98 -16.60 -0.06
C THR A 86 -5.46 -15.64 1.00
N VAL A 87 -6.23 -15.46 2.06
CA VAL A 87 -5.92 -14.58 3.19
C VAL A 87 -6.02 -15.34 4.51
N HIS A 88 -4.98 -15.23 5.35
CA HIS A 88 -4.95 -15.85 6.69
C HIS A 88 -5.57 -14.93 7.77
N ARG A 89 -5.49 -13.62 7.56
CA ARG A 89 -6.10 -12.62 8.46
C ARG A 89 -6.79 -11.52 7.67
N TYR A 90 -8.10 -11.42 7.80
CA TYR A 90 -8.89 -10.34 7.23
C TYR A 90 -8.80 -9.08 8.08
N LEU A 91 -8.63 -7.94 7.43
CA LEU A 91 -8.50 -6.61 8.02
C LEU A 91 -9.69 -5.72 7.67
N LYS A 92 -9.99 -4.75 8.53
CA LYS A 92 -11.01 -3.72 8.31
C LYS A 92 -10.45 -2.33 8.62
N HIS A 93 -11.14 -1.32 8.13
CA HIS A 93 -10.84 0.07 8.48
C HIS A 93 -10.81 0.28 10.00
N GLY A 94 -9.79 0.99 10.47
CA GLY A 94 -9.59 1.30 11.89
C GLY A 94 -8.99 0.14 12.72
N GLU A 95 -8.86 -1.07 12.15
CA GLU A 95 -8.15 -2.16 12.83
C GLU A 95 -6.63 -1.93 12.82
N THR A 96 -5.95 -2.65 13.68
CA THR A 96 -4.49 -2.68 13.74
C THR A 96 -3.94 -4.09 13.67
N LEU A 97 -2.74 -4.21 13.10
CA LEU A 97 -1.93 -5.41 13.10
C LEU A 97 -0.58 -5.11 13.75
N ARG A 98 -0.01 -6.09 14.45
CA ARG A 98 1.34 -5.95 15.02
C ARG A 98 2.38 -6.60 14.11
N VAL A 99 3.46 -5.87 13.84
CA VAL A 99 4.70 -6.37 13.22
C VAL A 99 5.82 -6.14 14.25
N GLY A 100 6.09 -7.14 15.07
CA GLY A 100 6.86 -6.95 16.29
C GLY A 100 6.22 -5.89 17.20
N GLU A 101 6.96 -4.83 17.54
CA GLU A 101 6.44 -3.71 18.33
C GLU A 101 5.78 -2.61 17.47
N ILE A 102 5.87 -2.69 16.16
CA ILE A 102 5.21 -1.73 15.26
C ILE A 102 3.71 -2.00 15.22
N THR A 103 2.92 -0.97 15.42
CA THR A 103 1.47 -1.00 15.18
C THR A 103 1.19 -0.53 13.76
N VAL A 104 0.64 -1.40 12.92
CA VAL A 104 0.21 -1.08 11.56
C VAL A 104 -1.29 -0.81 11.59
N GLY A 105 -1.68 0.44 11.37
CA GLY A 105 -3.08 0.87 11.23
C GLY A 105 -3.61 0.62 9.82
N VAL A 106 -4.87 0.26 9.71
CA VAL A 106 -5.54 -0.09 8.45
C VAL A 106 -6.54 1.00 8.08
N LEU A 107 -6.34 1.64 6.93
CA LEU A 107 -7.27 2.60 6.35
C LEU A 107 -7.90 1.98 5.10
N HIS A 108 -9.20 1.70 5.10
CA HIS A 108 -9.90 1.23 3.89
C HIS A 108 -10.08 2.39 2.94
N THR A 109 -9.47 2.31 1.78
CA THR A 109 -9.39 3.35 0.75
C THR A 109 -9.85 2.84 -0.61
N PRO A 110 -11.11 2.40 -0.74
CA PRO A 110 -11.64 1.88 -2.00
C PRO A 110 -11.71 2.97 -3.07
N GLY A 111 -11.68 2.54 -4.31
CA GLY A 111 -11.79 3.42 -5.48
C GLY A 111 -11.08 2.81 -6.68
N HIS A 112 -9.77 2.57 -6.60
CA HIS A 112 -9.03 1.79 -7.57
C HIS A 112 -9.44 0.31 -7.53
N ALA A 113 -9.51 -0.25 -6.33
CA ALA A 113 -10.05 -1.59 -6.07
C ALA A 113 -10.99 -1.54 -4.85
N ARG A 114 -11.98 -2.45 -4.81
CA ARG A 114 -12.98 -2.48 -3.72
C ARG A 114 -12.39 -2.93 -2.38
N ASP A 115 -11.27 -3.61 -2.40
CA ASP A 115 -10.52 -4.11 -1.24
C ASP A 115 -9.29 -3.27 -0.91
N ALA A 116 -9.06 -2.15 -1.61
CA ALA A 116 -7.90 -1.32 -1.40
C ALA A 116 -7.82 -0.78 0.03
N ILE A 117 -6.63 -0.89 0.63
CA ILE A 117 -6.29 -0.33 1.94
C ILE A 117 -4.96 0.41 1.86
N CYS A 118 -4.84 1.46 2.65
CA CYS A 118 -3.54 2.01 3.02
C CYS A 118 -3.13 1.46 4.38
N LEU A 119 -1.83 1.21 4.55
CA LEU A 119 -1.25 0.67 5.78
C LEU A 119 -0.34 1.73 6.41
N GLN A 120 -0.69 2.17 7.60
CA GLN A 120 0.06 3.21 8.31
C GLN A 120 0.89 2.61 9.44
N ALA A 121 2.20 2.85 9.44
CA ALA A 121 3.15 2.38 10.44
C ALA A 121 4.09 3.51 10.86
N ASP A 122 4.04 3.93 12.09
CA ASP A 122 4.79 5.10 12.60
C ASP A 122 4.54 6.32 11.68
N ARG A 123 5.59 6.86 11.06
CA ARG A 123 5.52 7.96 10.09
C ARG A 123 5.39 7.52 8.63
N HIS A 124 5.17 6.25 8.35
CA HIS A 124 5.10 5.68 7.01
C HIS A 124 3.68 5.31 6.66
N ILE A 125 3.28 5.54 5.41
CA ILE A 125 2.01 5.08 4.86
C ILE A 125 2.24 4.42 3.50
N PHE A 126 1.90 3.15 3.39
CA PHE A 126 1.91 2.38 2.15
C PHE A 126 0.54 2.55 1.50
N THR A 127 0.50 3.25 0.39
CA THR A 127 -0.76 3.71 -0.21
C THR A 127 -1.28 2.79 -1.32
N GLY A 128 -0.47 1.79 -1.73
CA GLY A 128 -0.79 0.97 -2.89
C GLY A 128 -1.19 1.84 -4.07
N ASP A 129 -2.29 1.49 -4.71
CA ASP A 129 -2.83 2.21 -5.87
C ASP A 129 -3.95 3.20 -5.51
N THR A 130 -4.03 3.58 -4.23
CA THR A 130 -4.90 4.69 -3.83
C THR A 130 -4.27 6.04 -4.16
N LEU A 131 -2.99 6.23 -3.83
CA LEU A 131 -2.25 7.47 -4.06
C LEU A 131 -0.83 7.15 -4.52
N PHE A 132 -0.44 7.69 -5.67
CA PHE A 132 0.94 7.69 -6.14
C PHE A 132 1.61 9.04 -5.86
N VAL A 133 2.90 9.13 -6.15
CA VAL A 133 3.59 10.43 -6.11
C VAL A 133 3.20 11.25 -7.32
N GLY A 134 2.42 12.30 -7.09
CA GLY A 134 1.91 13.19 -8.14
C GLY A 134 0.72 12.66 -8.93
N GLU A 135 0.14 11.50 -8.55
CA GLU A 135 -0.95 10.83 -9.29
C GLU A 135 -1.82 10.00 -8.33
N CYS A 136 -2.87 9.35 -8.81
CA CYS A 136 -3.63 8.30 -8.11
C CYS A 136 -3.92 7.11 -9.02
N GLY A 137 -4.40 6.01 -8.45
CA GLY A 137 -4.83 4.84 -9.22
C GLY A 137 -6.05 5.14 -10.08
N ARG A 138 -6.08 4.55 -11.28
CA ARG A 138 -7.21 4.64 -12.21
C ARG A 138 -8.49 4.05 -11.62
N THR A 139 -9.62 4.52 -12.13
CA THR A 139 -10.96 4.10 -11.63
C THR A 139 -11.90 3.61 -12.74
N ASP A 140 -11.33 3.12 -13.85
CA ASP A 140 -12.05 2.59 -15.01
C ASP A 140 -11.93 1.05 -15.13
N LEU A 141 -11.33 0.39 -14.14
CA LEU A 141 -11.20 -1.06 -14.09
C LEU A 141 -12.47 -1.72 -13.52
N PRO A 142 -12.72 -3.02 -13.81
CA PRO A 142 -13.81 -3.74 -13.19
C PRO A 142 -13.74 -3.70 -11.66
N GLY A 143 -14.81 -3.19 -11.04
CA GLY A 143 -14.89 -3.07 -9.57
C GLY A 143 -14.28 -1.80 -8.98
N SER A 144 -13.70 -0.91 -9.79
CA SER A 144 -13.30 0.42 -9.38
C SER A 144 -14.48 1.41 -9.33
N ASP A 145 -14.30 2.53 -8.64
CA ASP A 145 -15.35 3.54 -8.45
C ASP A 145 -14.73 4.91 -8.13
N PRO A 146 -14.84 5.92 -9.02
CA PRO A 146 -14.27 7.23 -8.80
C PRO A 146 -14.92 7.98 -7.60
N ARG A 147 -16.17 7.68 -7.26
CA ARG A 147 -16.82 8.27 -6.08
C ARG A 147 -16.21 7.76 -4.78
N GLN A 148 -15.86 6.48 -4.73
CA GLN A 148 -15.15 5.90 -3.60
C GLN A 148 -13.71 6.43 -3.55
N MET A 149 -13.04 6.58 -4.70
CA MET A 149 -11.69 7.17 -4.77
C MET A 149 -11.68 8.60 -4.21
N HIS A 150 -12.64 9.43 -4.59
CA HIS A 150 -12.79 10.76 -4.02
C HIS A 150 -12.84 10.74 -2.49
N ARG A 151 -13.72 9.90 -1.91
CA ARG A 151 -13.83 9.76 -0.44
C ARG A 151 -12.52 9.28 0.18
N SER A 152 -11.87 8.32 -0.45
CA SER A 152 -10.58 7.79 0.02
C SER A 152 -9.50 8.87 0.07
N LEU A 153 -9.40 9.69 -0.98
CA LEU A 153 -8.39 10.75 -1.08
C LEU A 153 -8.72 11.96 -0.19
N PHE A 154 -9.97 12.44 -0.20
CA PHE A 154 -10.34 13.73 0.42
C PHE A 154 -10.93 13.61 1.82
N GLU A 155 -11.37 12.42 2.25
CA GLU A 155 -11.88 12.20 3.61
C GLU A 155 -10.92 11.29 4.41
N VAL A 156 -10.60 10.08 3.92
CA VAL A 156 -9.80 9.12 4.68
C VAL A 156 -8.33 9.55 4.76
N LEU A 157 -7.70 9.85 3.63
CA LEU A 157 -6.29 10.31 3.63
C LEU A 157 -6.13 11.75 4.13
N ALA A 158 -7.19 12.53 4.25
CA ALA A 158 -7.14 13.85 4.87
C ALA A 158 -6.70 13.80 6.33
N GLU A 159 -7.00 12.72 7.05
CA GLU A 159 -6.65 12.52 8.47
C GLU A 159 -5.17 12.12 8.67
N VAL A 160 -4.46 11.75 7.61
CA VAL A 160 -3.04 11.34 7.69
C VAL A 160 -2.17 12.58 7.85
N PRO A 161 -1.23 12.62 8.82
CA PRO A 161 -0.36 13.78 9.05
C PRO A 161 0.48 14.14 7.82
N ASP A 162 0.71 15.44 7.60
CA ASP A 162 1.56 15.96 6.51
C ASP A 162 2.98 15.39 6.50
N SER A 163 3.50 15.05 7.68
CA SER A 163 4.84 14.45 7.86
C SER A 163 4.92 12.97 7.48
N ALA A 164 3.79 12.31 7.22
CA ALA A 164 3.77 10.90 6.86
C ALA A 164 4.44 10.70 5.50
N VAL A 165 5.38 9.75 5.43
CA VAL A 165 6.07 9.38 4.20
C VAL A 165 5.19 8.45 3.38
N VAL A 166 4.90 8.85 2.15
CA VAL A 166 4.07 8.11 1.18
C VAL A 166 4.93 7.12 0.42
N TRP A 167 4.51 5.85 0.46
CA TRP A 167 5.10 4.71 -0.24
C TRP A 167 4.05 4.13 -1.20
N PRO A 168 4.11 4.48 -2.50
CA PRO A 168 3.10 4.08 -3.49
C PRO A 168 3.24 2.63 -3.97
N GLY A 169 2.22 2.11 -4.66
CA GLY A 169 2.28 0.79 -5.31
C GLY A 169 3.14 0.75 -6.57
N HIS A 170 3.33 1.89 -7.24
CA HIS A 170 4.07 1.99 -8.50
C HIS A 170 4.96 3.23 -8.58
N ASP A 171 6.03 3.13 -9.43
CA ASP A 171 6.97 4.20 -9.77
C ASP A 171 6.46 5.00 -10.98
N TYR A 172 5.28 5.62 -10.85
CA TYR A 172 4.69 6.45 -11.92
C TYR A 172 4.99 7.93 -11.74
N GLY A 173 5.56 8.31 -10.60
CA GLY A 173 5.83 9.69 -10.25
C GLY A 173 7.25 10.15 -10.56
N PRO A 174 7.55 11.43 -10.31
CA PRO A 174 8.87 12.00 -10.53
C PRO A 174 9.92 11.53 -9.51
N ARG A 175 9.51 10.84 -8.45
CA ARG A 175 10.35 10.34 -7.35
C ARG A 175 9.72 9.11 -6.70
N PRO A 176 10.51 8.21 -6.09
CA PRO A 176 10.00 6.92 -5.60
C PRO A 176 9.18 7.02 -4.32
N SER A 177 9.21 8.13 -3.61
CA SER A 177 8.44 8.39 -2.39
C SER A 177 8.21 9.89 -2.21
N SER A 178 7.29 10.26 -1.32
CA SER A 178 6.94 11.64 -1.05
C SER A 178 6.50 11.80 0.42
N THR A 179 5.85 12.91 0.75
CA THR A 179 5.12 13.08 2.02
C THR A 179 3.69 13.49 1.74
N MET A 180 2.75 13.17 2.64
CA MET A 180 1.35 13.59 2.49
C MET A 180 1.21 15.09 2.30
N GLY A 181 2.03 15.89 3.01
CA GLY A 181 2.03 17.33 2.87
C GLY A 181 2.54 17.81 1.51
N ALA A 182 3.51 17.12 0.90
CA ALA A 182 3.96 17.42 -0.45
C ALA A 182 2.87 17.06 -1.47
N GLU A 183 2.28 15.87 -1.34
CA GLU A 183 1.19 15.45 -2.24
C GLU A 183 0.00 16.40 -2.18
N ARG A 184 -0.42 16.85 -1.01
CA ARG A 184 -1.51 17.85 -0.88
C ARG A 184 -1.24 19.17 -1.59
N ARG A 185 0.03 19.57 -1.73
CA ARG A 185 0.41 20.82 -2.41
C ARG A 185 0.69 20.67 -3.90
N GLU A 186 1.25 19.53 -4.29
CA GLU A 186 1.89 19.35 -5.61
C GLU A 186 1.12 18.38 -6.51
N ASN A 187 0.40 17.42 -5.92
CA ASN A 187 -0.34 16.42 -6.67
C ASN A 187 -1.64 17.02 -7.23
N TYR A 188 -1.72 17.12 -8.55
CA TYR A 188 -2.86 17.73 -9.24
C TYR A 188 -4.17 16.98 -9.03
N VAL A 189 -4.11 15.67 -8.71
CA VAL A 189 -5.29 14.87 -8.38
C VAL A 189 -5.93 15.36 -7.08
N LEU A 190 -5.12 15.80 -6.11
CA LEU A 190 -5.57 16.30 -4.82
C LEU A 190 -5.98 17.78 -4.85
N ALA A 191 -5.95 18.46 -6.01
CA ALA A 191 -6.50 19.79 -6.13
C ALA A 191 -8.00 19.78 -5.74
N PRO A 192 -8.50 20.81 -5.00
CA PRO A 192 -9.88 20.84 -4.53
C PRO A 192 -10.88 20.70 -5.69
N ARG A 193 -11.75 19.68 -5.59
CA ARG A 193 -12.84 19.38 -6.52
C ARG A 193 -14.06 18.90 -5.76
N SER A 194 -15.25 19.26 -6.24
CA SER A 194 -16.47 18.58 -5.81
C SER A 194 -16.46 17.12 -6.26
N LEU A 195 -17.30 16.30 -5.67
CA LEU A 195 -17.43 14.89 -6.05
C LEU A 195 -17.76 14.73 -7.53
N GLU A 196 -18.67 15.56 -8.06
CA GLU A 196 -19.10 15.53 -9.46
C GLU A 196 -17.96 15.93 -10.40
N GLU A 197 -17.21 16.96 -10.07
CA GLU A 197 -16.02 17.40 -10.84
C GLU A 197 -14.95 16.32 -10.82
N PHE A 198 -14.73 15.67 -9.70
CA PHE A 198 -13.75 14.57 -9.59
C PHE A 198 -14.15 13.35 -10.45
N VAL A 199 -15.44 12.99 -10.46
CA VAL A 199 -15.93 11.89 -11.31
C VAL A 199 -15.72 12.19 -12.80
N VAL A 200 -15.96 13.42 -13.23
CA VAL A 200 -15.69 13.86 -14.61
C VAL A 200 -14.20 13.82 -14.90
N PHE A 201 -13.38 14.38 -14.01
CA PHE A 201 -11.92 14.38 -14.12
C PHE A 201 -11.34 12.96 -14.26
N MET A 202 -11.80 12.00 -13.47
CA MET A 202 -11.34 10.61 -13.54
C MET A 202 -11.85 9.83 -14.77
N ALA A 203 -12.79 10.37 -15.51
CA ALA A 203 -13.29 9.80 -16.77
C ALA A 203 -12.56 10.35 -18.01
N GLU A 204 -11.76 11.39 -17.85
CA GLU A 204 -10.91 11.94 -18.93
C GLU A 204 -9.70 11.01 -19.12
N PRO A 205 -9.32 10.70 -20.41
CA PRO A 205 -8.22 9.79 -20.71
C PRO A 205 -6.84 10.40 -20.42
#